data_9e7f62a31edf4916a92c2e2b8df39132
#
_entry.id   9e7f62a31edf4916a92c2e2b8df39132
#
_cell.length_a   1.000
_cell.length_b   1.000
_cell.length_c   1.000
_cell.angle_alpha   90.00
_cell.angle_beta   90.00
_cell.angle_gamma   90.00
#
_symmetry.space_group_name_H-M   'P 1'
#
loop_
_entity.id
_entity.type
_entity.pdbx_description
1 polymer ?
#
loop_
_entity_poly.entity_id
_entity_poly.type
_entity_poly.pdbx_seq_one_letter_code
_entity_poly.pdbx_strand_id
1 'polypeptide(L)'
;LKGISVNFRRNEFVSILGQSGCGKTTLLNIVGGLDQYTSGDLIINGKSTKDFKSRDWDSYRNNSVGFVFQSYNLIPHQSVLSNVELALTLSGVSKAERRKRAKEVLEKVGLGNQIHKKPNQMSGGQMQRVAIARALINDPDILLADEPTGALDTETSVQIMELLKEIAKDKLVIMVTHNPELAQPVSYTHLTLPTILL
;
A
#
# COMPACT_ATOMS: atom_id res chain seq x y z
N LEU A 1 19.52 -6.28 -0.26
CA LEU A 1 18.95 -7.31 -1.14
C LEU A 1 20.01 -7.81 -2.11
N LYS A 2 20.18 -9.13 -2.28
CA LYS A 2 21.17 -9.71 -3.20
C LYS A 2 20.50 -10.76 -4.08
N GLY A 3 20.60 -10.59 -5.42
CA GLY A 3 20.20 -11.62 -6.38
C GLY A 3 18.71 -11.98 -6.39
N ILE A 4 17.83 -11.01 -6.18
CA ILE A 4 16.38 -11.22 -6.25
C ILE A 4 15.92 -11.01 -7.69
N SER A 5 15.23 -12.03 -8.23
CA SER A 5 14.52 -11.93 -9.51
C SER A 5 13.06 -12.34 -9.26
N VAL A 6 12.14 -11.43 -9.46
CA VAL A 6 10.71 -11.64 -9.23
C VAL A 6 9.91 -10.90 -10.29
N ASN A 7 8.77 -11.49 -10.65
CA ASN A 7 7.83 -10.90 -11.59
C ASN A 7 6.45 -10.85 -10.95
N PHE A 8 5.77 -9.71 -11.03
CA PHE A 8 4.41 -9.48 -10.55
C PHE A 8 3.48 -9.24 -11.73
N ARG A 9 2.25 -9.73 -11.62
CA ARG A 9 1.22 -9.58 -12.64
C ARG A 9 0.18 -8.55 -12.20
N ARG A 10 -0.54 -8.01 -13.17
CA ARG A 10 -1.73 -7.19 -12.86
C ARG A 10 -2.79 -8.06 -12.20
N ASN A 11 -3.60 -7.43 -11.35
CA ASN A 11 -4.72 -8.10 -10.65
C ASN A 11 -4.26 -9.34 -9.87
N GLU A 12 -3.16 -9.20 -9.16
CA GLU A 12 -2.56 -10.26 -8.37
C GLU A 12 -2.42 -9.79 -6.92
N PHE A 13 -2.64 -10.70 -5.97
CA PHE A 13 -2.27 -10.49 -4.58
C PHE A 13 -1.01 -11.29 -4.26
N VAL A 14 0.07 -10.60 -3.99
CA VAL A 14 1.35 -11.20 -3.64
C VAL A 14 1.65 -10.97 -2.17
N SER A 15 1.95 -12.03 -1.45
CA SER A 15 2.45 -11.96 -0.08
C SER A 15 3.93 -12.34 -0.04
N ILE A 16 4.76 -11.44 0.47
CA ILE A 16 6.19 -11.67 0.67
C ILE A 16 6.42 -11.93 2.15
N LEU A 17 6.76 -13.18 2.46
CA LEU A 17 7.01 -13.64 3.81
C LEU A 17 8.51 -13.64 4.12
N GLY A 18 8.87 -13.28 5.35
CA GLY A 18 10.25 -13.38 5.81
C GLY A 18 10.42 -12.81 7.21
N GLN A 19 11.52 -13.19 7.86
CA GLN A 19 11.85 -12.70 9.19
C GLN A 19 12.10 -11.18 9.21
N SER A 20 12.03 -10.55 10.39
CA SER A 20 12.41 -9.15 10.54
C SER A 20 13.85 -8.95 10.09
N GLY A 21 14.11 -7.85 9.38
CA GLY A 21 15.45 -7.51 8.89
C GLY A 21 15.88 -8.19 7.58
N CYS A 22 15.12 -9.13 6.99
CA CYS A 22 15.50 -9.81 5.74
C CYS A 22 15.34 -8.94 4.46
N GLY A 23 14.96 -7.67 4.58
CA GLY A 23 14.90 -6.73 3.46
C GLY A 23 13.54 -6.58 2.79
N LYS A 24 12.43 -7.07 3.38
CA LYS A 24 11.07 -6.95 2.82
C LYS A 24 10.66 -5.50 2.55
N THR A 25 10.79 -4.64 3.57
CA THR A 25 10.49 -3.20 3.46
C THR A 25 11.39 -2.52 2.42
N THR A 26 12.67 -2.91 2.35
CA THR A 26 13.60 -2.40 1.32
C THR A 26 13.13 -2.77 -0.08
N LEU A 27 12.69 -4.01 -0.30
CA LEU A 27 12.13 -4.44 -1.59
C LEU A 27 10.88 -3.63 -1.94
N LEU A 28 9.98 -3.46 -0.96
CA LEU A 28 8.76 -2.67 -1.15
C LEU A 28 9.08 -1.21 -1.52
N ASN A 29 10.05 -0.59 -0.84
CA ASN A 29 10.48 0.77 -1.10
C ASN A 29 11.11 0.92 -2.49
N ILE A 30 11.90 -0.05 -2.94
CA ILE A 30 12.47 -0.06 -4.29
C ILE A 30 11.35 -0.18 -5.33
N VAL A 31 10.43 -1.13 -5.18
CA VAL A 31 9.28 -1.29 -6.08
C VAL A 31 8.43 -0.02 -6.12
N GLY A 32 8.24 0.63 -4.99
CA GLY A 32 7.48 1.87 -4.87
C GLY A 32 8.23 3.15 -5.29
N GLY A 33 9.51 3.05 -5.66
CA GLY A 33 10.33 4.19 -6.04
C GLY A 33 10.67 5.14 -4.90
N LEU A 34 10.63 4.65 -3.65
CA LEU A 34 11.07 5.39 -2.46
C LEU A 34 12.56 5.22 -2.17
N ASP A 35 13.14 4.12 -2.67
CA ASP A 35 14.56 3.80 -2.53
C ASP A 35 15.14 3.37 -3.88
N GLN A 36 16.46 3.46 -4.02
CA GLN A 36 17.17 3.10 -5.25
C GLN A 36 17.88 1.75 -5.10
N TYR A 37 17.83 0.93 -6.14
CA TYR A 37 18.62 -0.30 -6.20
C TYR A 37 20.06 0.00 -6.65
N THR A 38 21.01 -0.75 -6.08
CA THR A 38 22.45 -0.59 -6.39
C THR A 38 22.82 -1.19 -7.74
N SER A 39 22.19 -2.31 -8.11
CA SER A 39 22.42 -3.03 -9.37
C SER A 39 21.19 -3.84 -9.76
N GLY A 40 21.14 -4.31 -10.99
CA GLY A 40 19.98 -5.01 -11.53
C GLY A 40 19.10 -4.09 -12.38
N ASP A 41 17.83 -4.42 -12.51
CA ASP A 41 16.86 -3.62 -13.25
C ASP A 41 15.46 -3.79 -12.64
N LEU A 42 14.74 -2.70 -12.46
CA LEU A 42 13.32 -2.69 -12.16
C LEU A 42 12.57 -2.30 -13.44
N ILE A 43 11.72 -3.21 -13.90
CA ILE A 43 10.93 -3.01 -15.12
C ILE A 43 9.48 -2.79 -14.70
N ILE A 44 8.90 -1.65 -15.06
CA ILE A 44 7.52 -1.27 -14.76
C ILE A 44 6.76 -1.11 -16.08
N ASN A 45 5.70 -1.89 -16.27
CA ASN A 45 4.89 -1.88 -17.49
C ASN A 45 5.76 -2.01 -18.76
N GLY A 46 6.78 -2.89 -18.74
CA GLY A 46 7.69 -3.14 -19.85
C GLY A 46 8.78 -2.09 -20.08
N LYS A 47 8.87 -1.07 -19.21
CA LYS A 47 9.90 -0.01 -19.29
C LYS A 47 10.91 -0.18 -18.16
N SER A 48 12.20 -0.18 -18.49
CA SER A 48 13.28 -0.14 -17.50
C SER A 48 13.29 1.20 -16.77
N THR A 49 13.45 1.15 -15.45
CA THR A 49 13.55 2.37 -14.63
C THR A 49 14.94 2.97 -14.60
N LYS A 50 15.93 2.36 -15.27
CA LYS A 50 17.29 2.89 -15.41
C LYS A 50 17.31 4.28 -16.06
N ASP A 51 16.38 4.51 -16.99
CA ASP A 51 16.26 5.76 -17.73
C ASP A 51 15.31 6.78 -17.08
N PHE A 52 14.72 6.43 -15.93
CA PHE A 52 13.80 7.30 -15.21
C PHE A 52 14.53 8.52 -14.64
N LYS A 53 14.01 9.69 -14.96
CA LYS A 53 14.39 10.96 -14.34
C LYS A 53 13.56 11.20 -13.10
N SER A 54 13.95 12.17 -12.27
CA SER A 54 13.21 12.54 -11.05
C SER A 54 11.71 12.75 -11.32
N ARG A 55 11.37 13.39 -12.44
CA ARG A 55 9.97 13.63 -12.83
C ARG A 55 9.18 12.36 -13.14
N ASP A 56 9.85 11.34 -13.69
CA ASP A 56 9.21 10.04 -13.99
C ASP A 56 8.91 9.30 -12.69
N TRP A 57 9.85 9.33 -11.74
CA TRP A 57 9.66 8.80 -10.40
C TRP A 57 8.55 9.52 -9.62
N ASP A 58 8.48 10.85 -9.71
CA ASP A 58 7.41 11.63 -9.08
C ASP A 58 6.04 11.25 -9.68
N SER A 59 5.95 11.13 -10.99
CA SER A 59 4.74 10.69 -11.68
C SER A 59 4.34 9.27 -11.27
N TYR A 60 5.31 8.36 -11.21
CA TYR A 60 5.09 6.97 -10.81
C TYR A 60 4.56 6.89 -9.37
N ARG A 61 5.21 7.54 -8.41
CA ARG A 61 4.78 7.56 -7.01
C ARG A 61 3.39 8.18 -6.82
N ASN A 62 3.09 9.23 -7.55
CA ASN A 62 1.83 9.96 -7.38
C ASN A 62 0.65 9.29 -8.06
N ASN A 63 0.87 8.60 -9.18
CA ASN A 63 -0.23 8.12 -10.01
C ASN A 63 -0.35 6.59 -10.06
N SER A 64 0.77 5.87 -9.89
CA SER A 64 0.78 4.42 -10.12
C SER A 64 0.89 3.60 -8.84
N VAL A 65 1.29 4.20 -7.72
CA VAL A 65 1.56 3.48 -6.47
C VAL A 65 0.81 4.08 -5.29
N GLY A 66 0.15 3.23 -4.51
CA GLY A 66 -0.37 3.55 -3.19
C GLY A 66 0.41 2.82 -2.11
N PHE A 67 0.68 3.49 -0.99
CA PHE A 67 1.38 2.90 0.16
C PHE A 67 0.48 2.79 1.38
N VAL A 68 0.50 1.61 2.00
CA VAL A 68 -0.13 1.31 3.29
C VAL A 68 0.96 0.84 4.25
N PHE A 69 1.11 1.52 5.37
CA PHE A 69 2.11 1.23 6.39
C PHE A 69 1.50 0.61 7.64
N GLN A 70 2.31 -0.08 8.43
CA GLN A 70 1.92 -0.60 9.73
C GLN A 70 1.47 0.50 10.70
N SER A 71 2.20 1.62 10.72
CA SER A 71 1.82 2.83 11.46
C SER A 71 0.96 3.69 10.56
N TYR A 72 -0.31 3.70 10.71
CA TYR A 72 -1.32 4.35 9.84
C TYR A 72 -0.91 5.69 9.23
N ASN A 73 0.03 6.42 9.85
CA ASN A 73 0.58 7.72 9.41
C ASN A 73 -0.53 8.75 9.10
N LEU A 74 -1.56 8.76 9.95
CA LEU A 74 -2.65 9.72 9.87
C LEU A 74 -2.30 11.00 10.63
N ILE A 75 -2.77 12.14 10.14
CA ILE A 75 -2.61 13.43 10.79
C ILE A 75 -3.67 13.53 11.91
N PRO A 76 -3.28 13.52 13.21
CA PRO A 76 -4.21 13.32 14.32
C PRO A 76 -5.27 14.42 14.48
N HIS A 77 -4.94 15.66 14.12
CA HIS A 77 -5.83 16.80 14.25
C HIS A 77 -6.76 17.01 13.06
N GLN A 78 -6.53 16.30 11.96
CA GLN A 78 -7.38 16.35 10.76
C GLN A 78 -8.48 15.28 10.82
N SER A 79 -9.60 15.55 10.13
CA SER A 79 -10.67 14.58 9.95
C SER A 79 -10.22 13.39 9.07
N VAL A 80 -10.96 12.30 9.12
CA VAL A 80 -10.81 11.15 8.22
C VAL A 80 -10.84 11.60 6.76
N LEU A 81 -11.85 12.41 6.38
CA LEU A 81 -11.96 12.96 5.03
C LEU A 81 -10.72 13.75 4.63
N SER A 82 -10.25 14.66 5.49
CA SER A 82 -9.06 15.49 5.20
C SER A 82 -7.79 14.67 5.07
N ASN A 83 -7.63 13.60 5.86
CA ASN A 83 -6.49 12.69 5.76
C ASN A 83 -6.45 11.97 4.40
N VAL A 84 -7.61 11.62 3.85
CA VAL A 84 -7.69 10.97 2.53
C VAL A 84 -7.51 11.99 1.40
N GLU A 85 -8.13 13.17 1.51
CA GLU A 85 -7.97 14.27 0.53
C GLU A 85 -6.52 14.72 0.33
N LEU A 86 -5.67 14.53 1.35
CA LEU A 86 -4.28 15.01 1.36
C LEU A 86 -3.47 14.48 0.17
N ALA A 87 -3.68 13.22 -0.22
CA ALA A 87 -2.98 12.60 -1.33
C ALA A 87 -3.24 13.29 -2.69
N LEU A 88 -4.38 13.99 -2.82
CA LEU A 88 -4.73 14.74 -4.03
C LEU A 88 -4.38 16.23 -3.94
N THR A 89 -3.87 16.71 -2.81
CA THR A 89 -3.67 18.15 -2.59
C THR A 89 -2.62 18.75 -3.54
N LEU A 90 -1.59 17.96 -3.85
CA LEU A 90 -0.49 18.39 -4.74
C LEU A 90 -0.73 18.06 -6.23
N SER A 91 -1.82 17.36 -6.54
CA SER A 91 -2.11 16.89 -7.91
C SER A 91 -2.89 17.89 -8.77
N GLY A 92 -3.09 19.13 -8.30
CA GLY A 92 -3.84 20.16 -9.04
C GLY A 92 -5.35 19.92 -9.15
N VAL A 93 -5.86 18.89 -8.47
CA VAL A 93 -7.29 18.53 -8.47
C VAL A 93 -8.09 19.54 -7.66
N SER A 94 -9.25 19.99 -8.17
CA SER A 94 -10.11 20.95 -7.47
C SER A 94 -10.58 20.42 -6.11
N LYS A 95 -10.85 21.33 -5.16
CA LYS A 95 -11.31 20.94 -3.81
C LYS A 95 -12.61 20.12 -3.86
N ALA A 96 -13.53 20.48 -4.76
CA ALA A 96 -14.79 19.77 -4.91
C ALA A 96 -14.58 18.32 -5.38
N GLU A 97 -13.73 18.13 -6.39
CA GLU A 97 -13.40 16.82 -6.93
C GLU A 97 -12.62 15.96 -5.93
N ARG A 98 -11.64 16.54 -5.21
CA ARG A 98 -10.91 15.83 -4.12
C ARG A 98 -11.90 15.30 -3.08
N ARG A 99 -12.84 16.15 -2.64
CA ARG A 99 -13.82 15.79 -1.62
C ARG A 99 -14.76 14.69 -2.11
N LYS A 100 -15.17 14.75 -3.38
CA LYS A 100 -15.99 13.71 -4.02
C LYS A 100 -15.27 12.37 -4.02
N ARG A 101 -14.06 12.31 -4.57
CA ARG A 101 -13.25 11.09 -4.63
C ARG A 101 -12.94 10.52 -3.24
N ALA A 102 -12.62 11.39 -2.27
CA ALA A 102 -12.36 10.95 -0.90
C ALA A 102 -13.58 10.31 -0.26
N LYS A 103 -14.79 10.82 -0.49
CA LYS A 103 -16.03 10.19 -0.02
C LYS A 103 -16.25 8.83 -0.68
N GLU A 104 -16.12 8.75 -1.99
CA GLU A 104 -16.31 7.50 -2.74
C GLU A 104 -15.36 6.40 -2.28
N VAL A 105 -14.08 6.72 -2.07
CA VAL A 105 -13.12 5.72 -1.59
C VAL A 105 -13.34 5.35 -0.13
N LEU A 106 -13.79 6.28 0.73
CA LEU A 106 -14.16 6.00 2.11
C LEU A 106 -15.41 5.12 2.21
N GLU A 107 -16.36 5.28 1.31
CA GLU A 107 -17.50 4.38 1.19
C GLU A 107 -17.06 2.96 0.82
N LYS A 108 -16.17 2.82 -0.17
CA LYS A 108 -15.61 1.52 -0.60
C LYS A 108 -14.91 0.76 0.54
N VAL A 109 -14.26 1.46 1.47
CA VAL A 109 -13.64 0.82 2.64
C VAL A 109 -14.56 0.73 3.85
N GLY A 110 -15.86 1.06 3.72
CA GLY A 110 -16.86 0.95 4.79
C GLY A 110 -16.84 2.06 5.83
N LEU A 111 -16.31 3.25 5.49
CA LEU A 111 -16.18 4.41 6.39
C LEU A 111 -16.98 5.64 5.96
N GLY A 112 -17.91 5.53 5.04
CA GLY A 112 -18.66 6.65 4.48
C GLY A 112 -19.41 7.50 5.53
N ASN A 113 -19.88 6.89 6.62
CA ASN A 113 -20.56 7.56 7.72
C ASN A 113 -19.62 8.14 8.81
N GLN A 114 -18.30 7.98 8.67
CA GLN A 114 -17.30 8.36 9.68
C GLN A 114 -16.35 9.48 9.22
N ILE A 115 -16.65 10.09 8.08
CA ILE A 115 -15.78 11.05 7.38
C ILE A 115 -15.38 12.29 8.21
N HIS A 116 -16.19 12.65 9.21
CA HIS A 116 -15.96 13.81 10.08
C HIS A 116 -15.19 13.48 11.37
N LYS A 117 -15.04 12.19 11.69
CA LYS A 117 -14.25 11.78 12.86
C LYS A 117 -12.77 12.10 12.67
N LYS A 118 -12.06 12.15 13.81
CA LYS A 118 -10.61 12.25 13.87
C LYS A 118 -9.99 10.89 14.21
N PRO A 119 -8.71 10.63 13.91
CA PRO A 119 -8.04 9.37 14.23
C PRO A 119 -8.18 8.91 15.69
N ASN A 120 -8.14 9.82 16.66
CA ASN A 120 -8.31 9.51 18.08
C ASN A 120 -9.73 9.04 18.47
N GLN A 121 -10.69 9.11 17.56
CA GLN A 121 -12.07 8.64 17.74
C GLN A 121 -12.34 7.31 17.01
N MET A 122 -11.28 6.65 16.52
CA MET A 122 -11.38 5.47 15.67
C MET A 122 -10.61 4.29 16.27
N SER A 123 -11.07 3.07 15.97
CA SER A 123 -10.32 1.86 16.27
C SER A 123 -9.10 1.69 15.35
N GLY A 124 -8.16 0.82 15.73
CA GLY A 124 -6.99 0.49 14.90
C GLY A 124 -7.38 0.05 13.47
N GLY A 125 -8.35 -0.86 13.36
CA GLY A 125 -8.84 -1.33 12.06
C GLY A 125 -9.52 -0.24 11.24
N GLN A 126 -10.22 0.69 11.87
CA GLN A 126 -10.80 1.84 11.18
C GLN A 126 -9.70 2.78 10.69
N MET A 127 -8.67 3.07 11.50
CA MET A 127 -7.52 3.86 11.09
C MET A 127 -6.77 3.22 9.91
N GLN A 128 -6.63 1.89 9.92
CA GLN A 128 -6.02 1.17 8.79
C GLN A 128 -6.85 1.28 7.52
N ARG A 129 -8.18 1.18 7.61
CA ARG A 129 -9.08 1.43 6.46
C ARG A 129 -8.95 2.85 5.92
N VAL A 130 -8.75 3.87 6.77
CA VAL A 130 -8.45 5.25 6.33
C VAL A 130 -7.11 5.31 5.59
N ALA A 131 -6.07 4.64 6.09
CA ALA A 131 -4.77 4.58 5.41
C ALA A 131 -4.87 3.90 4.04
N ILE A 132 -5.65 2.82 3.93
CA ILE A 132 -5.95 2.15 2.66
C ILE A 132 -6.73 3.08 1.71
N ALA A 133 -7.76 3.76 2.19
CA ALA A 133 -8.51 4.73 1.40
C ALA A 133 -7.62 5.85 0.85
N ARG A 134 -6.72 6.38 1.69
CA ARG A 134 -5.74 7.39 1.28
C ARG A 134 -4.79 6.87 0.19
N ALA A 135 -4.37 5.61 0.28
CA ALA A 135 -3.52 4.99 -0.73
C ALA A 135 -4.25 4.78 -2.07
N LEU A 136 -5.58 4.58 -2.04
CA LEU A 136 -6.41 4.28 -3.21
C LEU A 136 -6.98 5.51 -3.93
N ILE A 137 -6.95 6.71 -3.33
CA ILE A 137 -7.69 7.87 -3.85
C ILE A 137 -7.18 8.36 -5.23
N ASN A 138 -5.91 8.10 -5.54
CA ASN A 138 -5.31 8.39 -6.86
C ASN A 138 -5.57 7.28 -7.89
N ASP A 139 -6.35 6.26 -7.53
CA ASP A 139 -6.62 5.08 -8.35
C ASP A 139 -5.33 4.40 -8.88
N PRO A 140 -4.37 4.06 -8.01
CA PRO A 140 -3.09 3.49 -8.41
C PRO A 140 -3.26 2.09 -9.03
N ASP A 141 -2.32 1.70 -9.90
CA ASP A 141 -2.23 0.33 -10.43
C ASP A 141 -1.69 -0.67 -9.40
N ILE A 142 -0.87 -0.18 -8.47
CA ILE A 142 -0.12 -0.98 -7.49
C ILE A 142 -0.40 -0.47 -6.08
N LEU A 143 -0.80 -1.38 -5.19
CA LEU A 143 -0.91 -1.11 -3.75
C LEU A 143 0.20 -1.88 -3.02
N LEU A 144 1.06 -1.16 -2.34
CA LEU A 144 2.15 -1.71 -1.51
C LEU A 144 1.75 -1.63 -0.04
N ALA A 145 1.80 -2.75 0.67
CA ALA A 145 1.38 -2.86 2.06
C ALA A 145 2.51 -3.43 2.93
N ASP A 146 3.06 -2.60 3.80
CA ASP A 146 4.11 -2.99 4.75
C ASP A 146 3.47 -3.33 6.11
N GLU A 147 3.42 -4.62 6.45
CA GLU A 147 2.83 -5.15 7.69
C GLU A 147 1.44 -4.56 8.00
N PRO A 148 0.47 -4.57 7.07
CA PRO A 148 -0.77 -3.80 7.19
C PRO A 148 -1.68 -4.23 8.34
N THR A 149 -1.39 -5.36 8.96
CA THR A 149 -2.15 -5.93 10.08
C THR A 149 -1.33 -6.04 11.36
N GLY A 150 -0.06 -5.64 11.36
CA GLY A 150 0.88 -5.86 12.46
C GLY A 150 0.53 -5.18 13.79
N ALA A 151 -0.38 -4.21 13.78
CA ALA A 151 -0.86 -3.51 14.97
C ALA A 151 -2.34 -3.84 15.34
N LEU A 152 -2.92 -4.89 14.72
CA LEU A 152 -4.34 -5.23 14.84
C LEU A 152 -4.53 -6.58 15.53
N ASP A 153 -5.70 -6.74 16.17
CA ASP A 153 -6.16 -8.03 16.65
C ASP A 153 -6.48 -8.98 15.48
N THR A 154 -6.64 -10.28 15.79
CA THR A 154 -6.83 -11.33 14.77
C THR A 154 -8.09 -11.12 13.93
N GLU A 155 -9.22 -10.77 14.55
CA GLU A 155 -10.49 -10.58 13.85
C GLU A 155 -10.41 -9.38 12.88
N THR A 156 -9.89 -8.27 13.36
CA THR A 156 -9.67 -7.06 12.55
C THR A 156 -8.67 -7.32 11.43
N SER A 157 -7.62 -8.11 11.70
CA SER A 157 -6.62 -8.51 10.69
C SER A 157 -7.26 -9.26 9.53
N VAL A 158 -8.16 -10.21 9.81
CA VAL A 158 -8.90 -10.95 8.78
C VAL A 158 -9.73 -10.00 7.92
N GLN A 159 -10.44 -9.05 8.53
CA GLN A 159 -11.24 -8.06 7.78
C GLN A 159 -10.39 -7.17 6.87
N ILE A 160 -9.19 -6.77 7.30
CA ILE A 160 -8.26 -6.00 6.46
C ILE A 160 -7.73 -6.87 5.33
N MET A 161 -7.41 -8.13 5.58
CA MET A 161 -6.97 -9.06 4.53
C MET A 161 -8.05 -9.30 3.47
N GLU A 162 -9.32 -9.42 3.87
CA GLU A 162 -10.44 -9.55 2.93
C GLU A 162 -10.59 -8.28 2.07
N LEU A 163 -10.46 -7.10 2.67
CA LEU A 163 -10.47 -5.83 1.93
C LEU A 163 -9.32 -5.77 0.90
N LEU A 164 -8.10 -6.14 1.28
CA LEU A 164 -6.96 -6.16 0.36
C LEU A 164 -7.16 -7.18 -0.78
N LYS A 165 -7.78 -8.34 -0.51
CA LYS A 165 -8.14 -9.32 -1.55
C LYS A 165 -9.17 -8.75 -2.53
N GLU A 166 -10.16 -8.02 -2.04
CA GLU A 166 -11.14 -7.38 -2.92
C GLU A 166 -10.47 -6.35 -3.84
N ILE A 167 -9.57 -5.54 -3.29
CA ILE A 167 -8.78 -4.57 -4.05
C ILE A 167 -7.92 -5.28 -5.12
N ALA A 168 -7.38 -6.45 -4.81
CA ALA A 168 -6.51 -7.20 -5.72
C ALA A 168 -7.23 -7.76 -6.96
N LYS A 169 -8.56 -7.77 -7.01
CA LYS A 169 -9.31 -8.13 -8.22
C LYS A 169 -9.05 -7.16 -9.38
N ASP A 170 -8.77 -5.91 -9.06
CA ASP A 170 -8.58 -4.84 -10.06
C ASP A 170 -7.16 -4.27 -10.07
N LYS A 171 -6.35 -4.56 -9.05
CA LYS A 171 -5.02 -3.97 -8.84
C LYS A 171 -3.98 -5.02 -8.48
N LEU A 172 -2.71 -4.70 -8.69
CA LEU A 172 -1.62 -5.48 -8.08
C LEU A 172 -1.49 -5.06 -6.61
N VAL A 173 -1.67 -6.01 -5.69
CA VAL A 173 -1.39 -5.81 -4.26
C VAL A 173 -0.14 -6.59 -3.88
N ILE A 174 0.87 -5.90 -3.38
CA ILE A 174 2.09 -6.52 -2.84
C ILE A 174 2.13 -6.23 -1.34
N MET A 175 1.98 -7.26 -0.54
CA MET A 175 2.04 -7.18 0.91
C MET A 175 3.33 -7.84 1.42
N VAL A 176 3.99 -7.21 2.38
CA VAL A 176 5.06 -7.86 3.14
C VAL A 176 4.58 -8.11 4.56
N THR A 177 4.90 -9.28 5.09
CA THR A 177 4.56 -9.67 6.47
C THR A 177 5.55 -10.67 7.03
N HIS A 178 5.65 -10.71 8.36
CA HIS A 178 6.37 -11.76 9.08
C HIS A 178 5.42 -12.83 9.63
N ASN A 179 4.09 -12.65 9.53
CA ASN A 179 3.09 -13.59 10.02
C ASN A 179 2.67 -14.59 8.92
N PRO A 180 3.06 -15.89 9.04
CA PRO A 180 2.71 -16.89 8.05
C PRO A 180 1.22 -17.22 7.98
N GLU A 181 0.47 -17.07 9.08
CA GLU A 181 -0.96 -17.35 9.11
C GLU A 181 -1.75 -16.36 8.22
N LEU A 182 -1.31 -15.10 8.18
CA LEU A 182 -1.93 -14.07 7.34
C LEU A 182 -1.46 -14.18 5.87
N ALA A 183 -0.36 -14.87 5.61
CA ALA A 183 0.11 -15.12 4.26
C ALA A 183 -0.66 -16.28 3.58
N GLN A 184 -1.10 -17.31 4.32
CA GLN A 184 -1.75 -18.51 3.78
C GLN A 184 -3.10 -18.29 3.06
N PRO A 185 -3.98 -17.37 3.48
CA PRO A 185 -5.28 -17.16 2.81
C PRO A 185 -5.16 -16.54 1.42
N VAL A 186 -3.96 -16.19 1.00
CA VAL A 186 -3.71 -15.50 -0.28
C VAL A 186 -3.35 -16.52 -1.34
N SER A 187 -4.26 -16.75 -2.26
CA SER A 187 -4.20 -17.81 -3.28
C SER A 187 -3.21 -17.59 -4.43
N TYR A 188 -2.22 -16.67 -4.32
CA TYR A 188 -1.50 -16.31 -5.51
C TYR A 188 0.01 -16.54 -5.43
N THR A 189 0.82 -15.74 -4.91
CA THR A 189 2.27 -16.01 -4.95
C THR A 189 2.90 -15.78 -3.58
N HIS A 190 3.40 -16.85 -2.97
CA HIS A 190 4.22 -16.76 -1.77
C HIS A 190 5.70 -16.65 -2.18
N LEU A 191 6.30 -15.50 -1.91
CA LEU A 191 7.74 -15.33 -2.02
C LEU A 191 8.35 -15.37 -0.62
N THR A 192 9.17 -16.36 -0.36
CA THR A 192 9.98 -16.40 0.85
C THR A 192 11.34 -15.81 0.52
N LEU A 193 11.65 -14.66 1.10
CA LEU A 193 13.01 -14.12 0.99
C LEU A 193 13.94 -14.95 1.87
N PRO A 194 15.05 -15.46 1.33
CA PRO A 194 16.03 -16.22 2.13
C PRO A 194 16.59 -15.31 3.23
N THR A 195 16.69 -15.86 4.43
CA THR A 195 17.43 -15.19 5.53
C THR A 195 18.88 -15.06 5.10
N ILE A 196 19.33 -13.84 4.87
CA ILE A 196 20.74 -13.57 4.63
C ILE A 196 21.39 -13.61 6.01
N LEU A 197 22.04 -14.73 6.33
CA LEU A 197 23.02 -14.75 7.40
C LEU A 197 24.18 -13.85 6.96
N LEU A 198 24.37 -12.75 7.68
CA LEU A 198 25.54 -11.89 7.58
C LEU A 198 26.75 -12.58 8.21
#